data_820593c0b1ce5e5a9f5eb813859d3864
#
_entry.id   820593c0b1ce5e5a9f5eb813859d3864
#
_cell.length_a   1.000
_cell.length_b   1.000
_cell.length_c   1.000
_cell.angle_alpha   90.00
_cell.angle_beta   90.00
_cell.angle_gamma   90.00
#
_symmetry.space_group_name_H-M   'P 1'
#
loop_
_entity.id
_entity.type
_entity.pdbx_description
1 polymer ?
#
loop_
_entity_poly.entity_id
_entity_poly.type
_entity_poly.pdbx_seq_one_letter_code
_entity_poly.pdbx_strand_id
1 'polypeptide(L)'
;MPPPKETESAFQSKIVQLAITMGWMVQHTRPAKQGDRWLTPITGHAGFPDLVLAHKERGVLFAELKTDRGAVSEEQYRWGRTIRDAGAEWRIWRPKDWPEIEKRLGAKR
;
A
#
# COMPACT_ATOMS: atom_id res chain seq x y z
N MET A 1 28.62 7.69 -6.95
CA MET A 1 27.77 6.54 -6.53
C MET A 1 26.31 6.90 -6.62
N PRO A 2 25.52 6.07 -7.27
CA PRO A 2 24.08 6.31 -7.24
C PRO A 2 23.55 6.14 -5.82
N PRO A 3 22.48 6.86 -5.45
CA PRO A 3 21.89 6.67 -4.13
C PRO A 3 21.33 5.24 -4.00
N PRO A 4 21.27 4.69 -2.79
CA PRO A 4 20.69 3.38 -2.60
C PRO A 4 19.21 3.39 -3.01
N LYS A 5 18.74 2.25 -3.52
CA LYS A 5 17.32 2.10 -3.86
C LYS A 5 16.48 2.20 -2.61
N GLU A 6 15.34 2.86 -2.73
CA GLU A 6 14.40 2.96 -1.63
C GLU A 6 13.86 1.58 -1.27
N THR A 7 13.94 1.20 0.01
CA THR A 7 13.39 -0.07 0.48
C THR A 7 11.86 0.01 0.52
N GLU A 8 11.21 -1.15 0.50
CA GLU A 8 9.75 -1.21 0.65
C GLU A 8 9.30 -0.60 1.99
N SER A 9 10.03 -0.87 3.06
CA SER A 9 9.74 -0.33 4.38
C SER A 9 9.87 1.19 4.43
N ALA A 10 10.92 1.76 3.84
CA ALA A 10 11.11 3.21 3.78
C ALA A 10 10.02 3.87 2.94
N PHE A 11 9.69 3.26 1.80
CA PHE A 11 8.63 3.73 0.91
C PHE A 11 7.29 3.75 1.64
N GLN A 12 6.96 2.67 2.33
CA GLN A 12 5.72 2.57 3.09
C GLN A 12 5.63 3.64 4.18
N SER A 13 6.70 3.84 4.95
CA SER A 13 6.73 4.86 6.00
C SER A 13 6.48 6.26 5.43
N LYS A 14 7.06 6.54 4.28
CA LYS A 14 6.90 7.81 3.58
C LYS A 14 5.44 8.05 3.16
N ILE A 15 4.78 7.02 2.62
CA ILE A 15 3.38 7.10 2.22
C ILE A 15 2.48 7.30 3.44
N VAL A 16 2.67 6.50 4.48
CA VAL A 16 1.86 6.58 5.70
C VAL A 16 1.96 7.97 6.32
N GLN A 17 3.17 8.50 6.41
CA GLN A 17 3.40 9.82 6.98
C GLN A 17 2.71 10.90 6.16
N LEU A 18 2.82 10.85 4.84
CA LEU A 18 2.15 11.79 3.96
C LEU A 18 0.63 11.70 4.09
N ALA A 19 0.10 10.48 4.08
CA ALA A 19 -1.34 10.26 4.17
C ALA A 19 -1.90 10.84 5.48
N ILE A 20 -1.26 10.55 6.60
CA ILE A 20 -1.69 11.08 7.89
C ILE A 20 -1.65 12.62 7.89
N THR A 21 -0.59 13.20 7.35
CA THR A 21 -0.45 14.65 7.24
C THR A 21 -1.59 15.26 6.42
N MET A 22 -2.05 14.55 5.39
CA MET A 22 -3.13 15.00 4.51
C MET A 22 -4.53 14.64 5.04
N GLY A 23 -4.63 14.11 6.25
CA GLY A 23 -5.93 13.86 6.89
C GLY A 23 -6.54 12.49 6.64
N TRP A 24 -5.76 11.55 6.12
CA TRP A 24 -6.24 10.19 5.90
C TRP A 24 -6.16 9.35 7.16
N MET A 25 -7.13 8.48 7.37
CA MET A 25 -7.01 7.35 8.28
C MET A 25 -6.27 6.25 7.54
N VAL A 26 -5.32 5.59 8.20
CA VAL A 26 -4.47 4.58 7.55
C VAL A 26 -4.44 3.32 8.40
N GLN A 27 -4.67 2.17 7.76
CA GLN A 27 -4.47 0.86 8.38
C GLN A 27 -3.40 0.11 7.60
N HIS A 28 -2.42 -0.41 8.31
CA HIS A 28 -1.33 -1.17 7.73
C HIS A 28 -1.27 -2.54 8.40
N THR A 29 -1.19 -3.60 7.59
CA THR A 29 -1.03 -4.96 8.09
C THR A 29 0.45 -5.31 8.15
N ARG A 30 0.92 -5.68 9.33
CA ARG A 30 2.32 -6.06 9.53
C ARG A 30 2.44 -7.56 9.77
N PRO A 31 3.39 -8.23 9.08
CA PRO A 31 3.74 -9.60 9.46
C PRO A 31 4.33 -9.61 10.87
N ALA A 32 3.92 -10.59 11.66
CA ALA A 32 4.49 -10.80 12.99
C ALA A 32 5.62 -11.82 12.92
N LYS A 33 6.71 -11.58 13.67
CA LYS A 33 7.81 -12.54 13.75
C LYS A 33 7.56 -13.50 14.91
N GLN A 34 7.67 -14.79 14.62
CA GLN A 34 7.57 -15.84 15.62
C GLN A 34 8.77 -16.77 15.48
N GLY A 35 9.72 -16.68 16.41
CA GLY A 35 11.01 -17.36 16.27
C GLY A 35 11.76 -16.80 15.06
N ASP A 36 12.17 -17.68 14.15
CA ASP A 36 12.87 -17.29 12.92
C ASP A 36 11.93 -17.13 11.73
N ARG A 37 10.62 -17.19 11.96
CA ARG A 37 9.62 -17.15 10.89
C ARG A 37 8.80 -15.87 10.97
N TRP A 38 8.52 -15.32 9.80
CA TRP A 38 7.57 -14.22 9.66
C TRP A 38 6.20 -14.81 9.39
N LEU A 39 5.24 -14.51 10.28
CA LEU A 39 3.87 -14.99 10.15
C LEU A 39 2.94 -13.79 10.09
N THR A 40 1.97 -13.86 9.17
CA THR A 40 0.84 -12.94 9.15
C THR A 40 -0.37 -13.76 9.54
N PRO A 41 -0.88 -13.60 10.80
CA PRO A 41 -2.10 -14.31 11.18
C PRO A 41 -3.25 -13.85 10.30
N ILE A 42 -3.84 -14.77 9.54
CA ILE A 42 -4.99 -14.47 8.70
C ILE A 42 -6.05 -15.54 8.85
N THR A 43 -7.29 -15.10 8.69
CA THR A 43 -8.42 -15.99 8.45
C THR A 43 -9.01 -15.53 7.11
N GLY A 44 -9.19 -16.47 6.18
CA GLY A 44 -9.70 -16.14 4.86
C GLY A 44 -8.61 -16.17 3.80
N HIS A 45 -8.58 -15.18 2.93
CA HIS A 45 -7.73 -15.20 1.74
C HIS A 45 -6.47 -14.37 1.92
N ALA A 46 -5.31 -14.96 1.60
CA ALA A 46 -4.03 -14.27 1.59
C ALA A 46 -3.99 -13.22 0.47
N GLY A 47 -3.06 -12.28 0.58
CA GLY A 47 -2.82 -11.27 -0.46
C GLY A 47 -3.54 -9.96 -0.26
N PHE A 48 -4.11 -9.73 0.93
CA PHE A 48 -4.77 -8.47 1.23
C PHE A 48 -3.80 -7.30 1.04
N PRO A 49 -4.27 -6.17 0.48
CA PRO A 49 -3.41 -5.00 0.25
C PRO A 49 -2.69 -4.50 1.51
N ASP A 50 -1.51 -3.95 1.34
CA ASP A 50 -0.67 -3.48 2.44
C ASP A 50 -1.31 -2.36 3.25
N LEU A 51 -2.02 -1.46 2.57
CA LEU A 51 -2.63 -0.31 3.20
C LEU A 51 -4.11 -0.20 2.84
N VAL A 52 -4.91 0.19 3.82
CA VAL A 52 -6.26 0.70 3.61
C VAL A 52 -6.26 2.15 4.08
N LEU A 53 -6.71 3.03 3.22
CA LEU A 53 -6.73 4.47 3.51
C LEU A 53 -8.14 5.01 3.31
N ALA A 54 -8.60 5.83 4.25
CA ALA A 54 -9.92 6.43 4.16
C ALA A 54 -9.85 7.93 4.50
N HIS A 55 -10.52 8.74 3.70
CA HIS A 55 -10.58 10.17 3.88
C HIS A 55 -12.02 10.62 3.62
N LYS A 56 -12.57 11.41 4.53
CA LYS A 56 -13.99 11.79 4.44
C LYS A 56 -14.37 12.50 3.14
N GLU A 57 -13.41 13.16 2.50
CA GLU A 57 -13.67 13.90 1.26
C GLU A 57 -13.07 13.22 0.03
N ARG A 58 -12.09 12.33 0.20
CA ARG A 58 -11.36 11.72 -0.89
C ARG A 58 -11.64 10.25 -1.10
N GLY A 59 -12.43 9.65 -0.21
CA GLY A 59 -12.89 8.27 -0.37
C GLY A 59 -12.05 7.24 0.34
N VAL A 60 -12.17 6.00 -0.12
CA VAL A 60 -11.45 4.85 0.44
C VAL A 60 -10.63 4.23 -0.67
N LEU A 61 -9.38 3.89 -0.36
CA LEU A 61 -8.55 3.19 -1.32
C LEU A 61 -7.73 2.10 -0.63
N PHE A 62 -7.42 1.08 -1.41
CA PHE A 62 -6.59 -0.04 -1.00
C PHE A 62 -5.31 0.03 -1.83
N ALA A 63 -4.15 0.01 -1.18
CA ALA A 63 -2.88 0.14 -1.86
C ALA A 63 -1.96 -1.05 -1.58
N GLU A 64 -1.48 -1.66 -2.66
CA GLU A 64 -0.42 -2.66 -2.61
C GLU A 64 0.90 -1.95 -2.87
N LEU A 65 1.87 -2.10 -1.98
CA LEU A 65 3.16 -1.42 -2.10
C LEU A 65 4.22 -2.38 -2.59
N LYS A 66 4.97 -1.96 -3.59
CA LYS A 66 6.07 -2.74 -4.16
C LYS A 66 7.28 -1.85 -4.40
N THR A 67 8.47 -2.44 -4.34
CA THR A 67 9.66 -1.78 -4.89
C THR A 67 9.50 -1.65 -6.40
N ASP A 68 10.38 -0.90 -7.05
CA ASP A 68 10.27 -0.69 -8.50
C ASP A 68 10.33 -1.99 -9.30
N ARG A 69 10.93 -3.04 -8.74
CA ARG A 69 11.10 -4.34 -9.41
C ARG A 69 10.34 -5.48 -8.73
N GLY A 70 9.65 -5.21 -7.64
CA GLY A 70 8.91 -6.24 -6.92
C GLY A 70 7.72 -6.75 -7.71
N ALA A 71 7.48 -8.06 -7.66
CA ALA A 71 6.37 -8.68 -8.38
C ALA A 71 5.12 -8.72 -7.50
N VAL A 72 3.97 -8.53 -8.13
CA VAL A 72 2.67 -8.69 -7.47
C VAL A 72 2.27 -10.15 -7.60
N SER A 73 1.90 -10.80 -6.48
CA SER A 73 1.50 -12.21 -6.51
C SER A 73 0.09 -12.40 -7.06
N GLU A 74 -0.23 -13.66 -7.40
CA GLU A 74 -1.58 -13.99 -7.87
C GLU A 74 -2.63 -13.69 -6.80
N GLU A 75 -2.34 -13.98 -5.54
CA GLU A 75 -3.25 -13.69 -4.44
C GLU A 75 -3.50 -12.19 -4.31
N GLN A 76 -2.46 -11.39 -4.46
CA GLN A 76 -2.59 -9.93 -4.42
C GLN A 76 -3.42 -9.41 -5.60
N TYR A 77 -3.20 -9.94 -6.80
CA TYR A 77 -4.01 -9.58 -7.97
C TYR A 77 -5.47 -10.00 -7.80
N ARG A 78 -5.70 -11.15 -7.19
CA ARG A 78 -7.09 -11.61 -6.95
C ARG A 78 -7.82 -10.63 -6.05
N TRP A 79 -7.19 -10.17 -4.98
CA TRP A 79 -7.76 -9.13 -4.14
C TRP A 79 -8.02 -7.85 -4.92
N GLY A 80 -7.03 -7.40 -5.69
CA GLY A 80 -7.14 -6.16 -6.45
C GLY A 80 -8.25 -6.18 -7.47
N ARG A 81 -8.35 -7.26 -8.25
CA ARG A 81 -9.42 -7.41 -9.25
C ARG A 81 -10.79 -7.43 -8.58
N THR A 82 -10.91 -8.15 -7.48
CA THR A 82 -12.18 -8.24 -6.76
C THR A 82 -12.60 -6.88 -6.20
N ILE A 83 -11.68 -6.15 -5.62
CA ILE A 83 -11.95 -4.80 -5.11
C ILE A 83 -12.40 -3.87 -6.24
N ARG A 84 -11.71 -3.89 -7.37
CA ARG A 84 -12.05 -3.06 -8.53
C ARG A 84 -13.40 -3.45 -9.12
N ASP A 85 -13.66 -4.73 -9.27
CA ASP A 85 -14.93 -5.22 -9.82
C ASP A 85 -16.10 -4.85 -8.91
N ALA A 86 -15.84 -4.73 -7.63
CA ALA A 86 -16.86 -4.29 -6.66
C ALA A 86 -17.07 -2.77 -6.67
N GLY A 87 -16.30 -2.04 -7.48
CA GLY A 87 -16.44 -0.60 -7.60
C GLY A 87 -15.57 0.21 -6.64
N ALA A 88 -14.62 -0.41 -5.95
CA ALA A 88 -13.72 0.29 -5.05
C ALA A 88 -12.37 0.54 -5.72
N GLU A 89 -11.57 1.39 -5.11
CA GLU A 89 -10.27 1.76 -5.66
C GLU A 89 -9.19 0.85 -5.10
N TRP A 90 -8.38 0.25 -6.00
CA TRP A 90 -7.20 -0.52 -5.66
C TRP A 90 -6.05 -0.05 -6.52
N ARG A 91 -4.90 0.19 -5.92
CA ARG A 91 -3.70 0.67 -6.59
C ARG A 91 -2.51 -0.18 -6.24
N ILE A 92 -1.60 -0.33 -7.20
CA ILE A 92 -0.25 -0.81 -6.95
C ILE A 92 0.62 0.45 -6.97
N TRP A 93 1.31 0.73 -5.86
CA TRP A 93 2.17 1.88 -5.76
C TRP A 93 3.63 1.46 -5.66
N ARG A 94 4.45 2.10 -6.48
CA ARG A 94 5.90 1.91 -6.50
C ARG A 94 6.57 3.27 -6.27
N PRO A 95 7.86 3.30 -5.85
CA PRO A 95 8.55 4.59 -5.66
C PRO A 95 8.49 5.51 -6.88
N LYS A 96 8.54 4.97 -8.08
CA LYS A 96 8.42 5.76 -9.31
C LYS A 96 7.08 6.47 -9.45
N ASP A 97 6.06 6.01 -8.75
CA ASP A 97 4.72 6.58 -8.80
C ASP A 97 4.53 7.73 -7.81
N TRP A 98 5.59 8.17 -7.14
CA TRP A 98 5.50 9.18 -6.09
C TRP A 98 4.70 10.43 -6.48
N PRO A 99 4.90 11.03 -7.67
CA PRO A 99 4.10 12.20 -8.05
C PRO A 99 2.60 11.93 -8.08
N GLU A 100 2.19 10.76 -8.55
CA GLU A 100 0.77 10.36 -8.57
C GLU A 100 0.25 10.11 -7.16
N ILE A 101 1.08 9.51 -6.31
CA ILE A 101 0.73 9.25 -4.92
C ILE A 101 0.48 10.57 -4.19
N GLU A 102 1.38 11.53 -4.34
CA GLU A 102 1.23 12.87 -3.75
C GLU A 102 -0.08 13.52 -4.21
N LYS A 103 -0.36 13.43 -5.50
CA LYS A 103 -1.58 14.01 -6.05
C LYS A 103 -2.83 13.34 -5.50
N ARG A 104 -2.84 12.01 -5.46
CA ARG A 104 -3.99 11.25 -4.94
C ARG A 104 -4.25 11.55 -3.48
N LEU A 105 -3.21 11.67 -2.67
CA LEU A 105 -3.33 11.93 -1.24
C LEU A 105 -3.63 13.40 -0.93
N GLY A 106 -3.52 14.29 -1.92
CA GLY A 106 -3.89 15.69 -1.77
C GLY A 106 -2.73 16.63 -1.51
N ALA A 107 -1.49 16.16 -1.55
CA ALA A 107 -0.31 16.98 -1.30
C ALA A 107 0.00 17.90 -2.50
N LYS A 108 -0.47 17.53 -3.71
CA LYS A 108 -0.31 18.32 -4.93
C LYS A 108 -1.60 18.33 -5.74
N ARG A 109 -1.79 19.40 -6.50
CA ARG A 109 -2.96 19.59 -7.36
C ARG A 109 -2.66 19.27 -8.81
#